data_86e58266a1ffd2079f4fc93a923e16e8
#
_entry.id   86e58266a1ffd2079f4fc93a923e16e8
#
_cell.length_a   1.000
_cell.length_b   1.000
_cell.length_c   1.000
_cell.angle_alpha   90.00
_cell.angle_beta   90.00
_cell.angle_gamma   90.00
#
_symmetry.space_group_name_H-M   'P 1'
#
loop_
_entity.id
_entity.type
_entity.pdbx_description
1 polymer ?
#
loop_
_entity_poly.entity_id
_entity_poly.type
_entity_poly.pdbx_seq_one_letter_code
_entity_poly.pdbx_strand_id
1 'polypeptide(L)'
;NGYYGIQSAARGYFDRDVESLSLSQIAFLCAIPNNPTLYDPVTNKDNTVSRRDRILKNMLDDGKISQMDYAQAVAEQITLNRPQALAKNDYVETYTYYCATRALMEQQGFVFHEDFKTDEEQQAYEDTYSALYSECQKKLYTGGYRIYTSIDLSLQDELQQSVNDTLSGYTGVNDEGVYELQASAVCIDNDNGYVRAIVGGRSQEFPGYTLNRAYQSFRQPGSAIKPLTVYTPSFEQNYTPDTIVVDEPI
;
A
#
# COMPACT_ATOMS: atom_id res chain seq x y z
N ASN A 1 15.41 1.17 6.75
CA ASN A 1 14.71 0.14 7.56
C ASN A 1 13.16 0.22 7.44
N GLY A 2 12.59 1.29 6.91
CA GLY A 2 11.18 1.41 6.53
C GLY A 2 10.14 1.54 7.66
N TYR A 3 10.55 1.45 8.94
CA TYR A 3 9.62 1.61 10.06
C TYR A 3 9.74 3.00 10.68
N TYR A 4 8.61 3.69 10.83
CA TYR A 4 8.53 5.01 11.44
C TYR A 4 7.87 4.93 12.81
N GLY A 5 8.62 5.30 13.85
CA GLY A 5 8.21 5.21 15.24
C GLY A 5 8.42 3.85 15.89
N ILE A 6 8.49 3.85 17.24
CA ILE A 6 8.84 2.67 18.03
C ILE A 6 7.78 1.56 17.93
N GLN A 7 6.51 1.92 17.85
CA GLN A 7 5.40 0.96 17.71
C GLN A 7 5.49 0.19 16.39
N SER A 8 5.75 0.91 15.27
CA SER A 8 5.93 0.30 13.96
C SER A 8 7.17 -0.60 13.91
N ALA A 9 8.26 -0.17 14.56
CA ALA A 9 9.48 -0.97 14.68
C ALA A 9 9.26 -2.23 15.53
N ALA A 10 8.51 -2.13 16.64
CA ALA A 10 8.16 -3.26 17.50
C ALA A 10 7.39 -4.33 16.74
N ARG A 11 6.37 -3.94 15.99
CA ARG A 11 5.61 -4.85 15.11
C ARG A 11 6.46 -5.40 13.97
N GLY A 12 7.25 -4.55 13.33
CA GLY A 12 8.06 -4.94 12.17
C GLY A 12 9.25 -5.85 12.48
N TYR A 13 9.85 -5.77 13.67
CA TYR A 13 10.99 -6.60 14.04
C TYR A 13 10.62 -7.75 14.98
N PHE A 14 9.57 -7.61 15.80
CA PHE A 14 9.21 -8.59 16.83
C PHE A 14 7.80 -9.14 16.72
N ASP A 15 6.98 -8.60 15.80
CA ASP A 15 5.55 -8.93 15.66
C ASP A 15 4.78 -8.76 16.99
N ARG A 16 5.08 -7.67 17.70
CA ARG A 16 4.52 -7.35 19.02
C ARG A 16 4.24 -5.85 19.15
N ASP A 17 3.30 -5.53 20.03
CA ASP A 17 3.12 -4.15 20.47
C ASP A 17 4.27 -3.73 21.40
N VAL A 18 4.62 -2.46 21.39
CA VAL A 18 5.75 -1.92 22.17
C VAL A 18 5.61 -2.20 23.67
N GLU A 19 4.40 -2.20 24.19
CA GLU A 19 4.07 -2.46 25.59
C GLU A 19 4.36 -3.91 26.03
N SER A 20 4.46 -4.84 25.07
CA SER A 20 4.76 -6.25 25.32
C SER A 20 6.23 -6.63 25.09
N LEU A 21 7.08 -5.65 24.74
CA LEU A 21 8.48 -5.87 24.53
C LEU A 21 9.25 -5.98 25.86
N SER A 22 10.29 -6.82 25.88
CA SER A 22 11.25 -6.87 26.98
C SER A 22 12.12 -5.61 27.01
N LEU A 23 12.76 -5.36 28.16
CA LEU A 23 13.74 -4.28 28.30
C LEU A 23 14.87 -4.40 27.27
N SER A 24 15.32 -5.62 26.99
CA SER A 24 16.33 -5.94 25.99
C SER A 24 15.87 -5.54 24.59
N GLN A 25 14.65 -5.89 24.22
CA GLN A 25 14.06 -5.57 22.90
C GLN A 25 13.85 -4.06 22.73
N ILE A 26 13.40 -3.36 23.76
CA ILE A 26 13.27 -1.89 23.76
C ILE A 26 14.64 -1.23 23.54
N ALA A 27 15.66 -1.61 24.32
CA ALA A 27 17.01 -1.07 24.19
C ALA A 27 17.63 -1.38 22.81
N PHE A 28 17.32 -2.55 22.24
CA PHE A 28 17.72 -2.92 20.88
C PHE A 28 17.11 -2.01 19.83
N LEU A 29 15.82 -1.69 19.91
CA LEU A 29 15.17 -0.73 19.00
C LEU A 29 15.74 0.67 19.16
N CYS A 30 16.06 1.10 20.39
CA CYS A 30 16.68 2.40 20.66
C CYS A 30 18.11 2.54 20.10
N ALA A 31 18.76 1.43 19.72
CA ALA A 31 20.06 1.48 19.08
C ALA A 31 20.00 2.04 17.64
N ILE A 32 18.91 1.77 16.91
CA ILE A 32 18.76 2.01 15.47
C ILE A 32 18.86 3.49 15.07
N PRO A 33 18.17 4.44 15.75
CA PRO A 33 18.11 5.84 15.29
C PRO A 33 19.45 6.55 15.27
N ASN A 34 20.43 6.07 16.03
CA ASN A 34 21.75 6.70 16.09
C ASN A 34 22.54 6.60 14.78
N ASN A 35 22.50 5.44 14.14
CA ASN A 35 23.03 5.21 12.78
C ASN A 35 22.28 4.01 12.17
N PRO A 36 21.21 4.24 11.42
CA PRO A 36 20.34 3.17 10.92
C PRO A 36 21.02 2.15 9.99
N THR A 37 22.10 2.55 9.33
CA THR A 37 22.88 1.64 8.48
C THR A 37 23.80 0.74 9.31
N LEU A 38 24.54 1.33 10.25
CA LEU A 38 25.47 0.61 11.10
C LEU A 38 24.75 -0.32 12.09
N TYR A 39 23.60 0.10 12.60
CA TYR A 39 22.78 -0.62 13.56
C TYR A 39 21.51 -1.19 12.91
N ASP A 40 21.65 -1.67 11.67
CA ASP A 40 20.55 -2.36 11.00
C ASP A 40 20.28 -3.71 11.68
N PRO A 41 19.07 -3.93 12.21
CA PRO A 41 18.74 -5.15 12.96
C PRO A 41 18.85 -6.44 12.15
N VAL A 42 18.77 -6.34 10.83
CA VAL A 42 18.72 -7.49 9.91
C VAL A 42 20.11 -7.80 9.37
N THR A 43 20.80 -6.79 8.85
CA THR A 43 22.09 -6.97 8.17
C THR A 43 23.29 -6.82 9.12
N ASN A 44 23.13 -6.07 10.22
CA ASN A 44 24.19 -5.75 11.18
C ASN A 44 23.75 -6.00 12.63
N LYS A 45 23.10 -7.15 12.87
CA LYS A 45 22.53 -7.51 14.17
C LYS A 45 23.52 -7.42 15.32
N ASP A 46 24.75 -7.89 15.14
CA ASP A 46 25.77 -7.90 16.20
C ASP A 46 26.16 -6.49 16.63
N ASN A 47 26.27 -5.55 15.70
CA ASN A 47 26.49 -4.15 16.01
C ASN A 47 25.33 -3.56 16.81
N THR A 48 24.12 -3.92 16.44
CA THR A 48 22.90 -3.47 17.12
C THR A 48 22.83 -4.02 18.54
N VAL A 49 23.17 -5.30 18.74
CA VAL A 49 23.27 -5.94 20.07
C VAL A 49 24.34 -5.26 20.92
N SER A 50 25.54 -5.03 20.36
CA SER A 50 26.62 -4.34 21.08
C SER A 50 26.22 -2.94 21.54
N ARG A 51 25.43 -2.22 20.73
CA ARG A 51 24.89 -0.91 21.11
C ARG A 51 23.77 -1.03 22.15
N ARG A 52 22.89 -2.03 22.04
CA ARG A 52 21.90 -2.37 23.07
C ARG A 52 22.58 -2.53 24.44
N ASP A 53 23.63 -3.32 24.52
CA ASP A 53 24.35 -3.56 25.78
C ASP A 53 24.95 -2.28 26.37
N ARG A 54 25.45 -1.38 25.52
CA ARG A 54 25.91 -0.06 25.94
C ARG A 54 24.78 0.80 26.49
N ILE A 55 23.61 0.79 25.83
CA ILE A 55 22.41 1.51 26.30
C ILE A 55 22.00 0.98 27.68
N LEU A 56 21.91 -0.35 27.83
CA LEU A 56 21.55 -0.99 29.10
C LEU A 56 22.56 -0.67 30.20
N LYS A 57 23.85 -0.65 29.87
CA LYS A 57 24.91 -0.27 30.82
C LYS A 57 24.74 1.18 31.30
N ASN A 58 24.49 2.11 30.38
CA ASN A 58 24.25 3.52 30.75
C ASN A 58 23.02 3.65 31.65
N MET A 59 21.91 2.91 31.34
CA MET A 59 20.71 2.90 32.18
C MET A 59 20.98 2.39 33.60
N LEU A 60 21.87 1.38 33.75
CA LEU A 60 22.30 0.90 35.03
C LEU A 60 23.12 1.95 35.78
N ASP A 61 24.11 2.56 35.11
CA ASP A 61 25.02 3.56 35.71
C ASP A 61 24.23 4.83 36.14
N ASP A 62 23.18 5.17 35.41
CA ASP A 62 22.26 6.27 35.73
C ASP A 62 21.18 5.87 36.78
N GLY A 63 21.22 4.64 37.29
CA GLY A 63 20.27 4.14 38.29
C GLY A 63 18.83 4.01 37.78
N LYS A 64 18.61 3.89 36.45
CA LYS A 64 17.30 3.75 35.80
C LYS A 64 16.81 2.30 35.84
N ILE A 65 17.71 1.34 35.93
CA ILE A 65 17.40 -0.09 36.05
C ILE A 65 18.26 -0.69 37.16
N SER A 66 17.79 -1.81 37.72
CA SER A 66 18.56 -2.54 38.73
C SER A 66 19.68 -3.39 38.11
N GLN A 67 20.64 -3.83 38.93
CA GLN A 67 21.69 -4.77 38.51
C GLN A 67 21.08 -6.09 37.98
N MET A 68 19.96 -6.52 38.56
CA MET A 68 19.28 -7.74 38.18
C MET A 68 18.62 -7.57 36.80
N ASP A 69 17.91 -6.45 36.55
CA ASP A 69 17.30 -6.14 35.28
C ASP A 69 18.33 -6.04 34.15
N TYR A 70 19.48 -5.39 34.45
CA TYR A 70 20.62 -5.32 33.53
C TYR A 70 21.13 -6.70 33.14
N ALA A 71 21.40 -7.55 34.14
CA ALA A 71 21.95 -8.89 33.90
C ALA A 71 20.97 -9.75 33.07
N GLN A 72 19.67 -9.67 33.35
CA GLN A 72 18.65 -10.38 32.63
C GLN A 72 18.53 -9.86 31.18
N ALA A 73 18.53 -8.54 31.00
CA ALA A 73 18.35 -7.93 29.67
C ALA A 73 19.56 -8.19 28.75
N VAL A 74 20.80 -8.19 29.28
CA VAL A 74 22.00 -8.51 28.49
C VAL A 74 22.06 -9.99 28.14
N ALA A 75 21.61 -10.89 29.02
CA ALA A 75 21.60 -12.33 28.80
C ALA A 75 20.52 -12.74 27.76
N GLU A 76 19.51 -11.91 27.55
CA GLU A 76 18.42 -12.20 26.58
C GLU A 76 18.93 -12.22 25.14
N GLN A 77 18.69 -13.32 24.45
CA GLN A 77 18.97 -13.41 23.03
C GLN A 77 17.89 -12.69 22.21
N ILE A 78 18.32 -11.75 21.40
CA ILE A 78 17.41 -11.08 20.45
C ILE A 78 17.08 -12.02 19.30
N THR A 79 15.83 -12.42 19.20
CA THR A 79 15.29 -13.14 18.06
C THR A 79 14.31 -12.22 17.34
N LEU A 80 14.59 -11.94 16.06
CA LEU A 80 13.68 -11.19 15.22
C LEU A 80 12.55 -12.11 14.78
N ASN A 81 11.32 -11.70 15.03
CA ASN A 81 10.12 -12.32 14.50
C ASN A 81 9.48 -11.33 13.54
N ARG A 82 10.04 -11.27 12.33
CA ARG A 82 9.50 -10.36 11.32
C ARG A 82 8.26 -10.99 10.73
N PRO A 83 7.10 -10.28 10.74
CA PRO A 83 5.98 -10.73 9.95
C PRO A 83 6.49 -10.98 8.54
N GLN A 84 6.11 -12.10 7.96
CA GLN A 84 6.46 -12.39 6.58
C GLN A 84 6.00 -11.17 5.78
N ALA A 85 6.92 -10.52 5.07
CA ALA A 85 6.55 -9.37 4.25
C ALA A 85 5.39 -9.85 3.39
N LEU A 86 4.21 -9.27 3.62
CA LEU A 86 3.07 -9.46 2.73
C LEU A 86 3.62 -9.33 1.32
N ALA A 87 3.29 -10.24 0.46
CA ALA A 87 3.85 -10.30 -0.88
C ALA A 87 3.84 -8.86 -1.44
N LYS A 88 5.01 -8.36 -1.86
CA LYS A 88 5.22 -6.93 -2.25
C LYS A 88 4.37 -6.49 -3.45
N ASN A 89 3.35 -7.23 -3.80
CA ASN A 89 2.42 -7.03 -4.89
C ASN A 89 0.97 -6.98 -4.40
N ASP A 90 0.74 -6.52 -3.17
CA ASP A 90 -0.62 -6.37 -2.67
C ASP A 90 -1.27 -5.14 -3.30
N TYR A 91 -2.14 -5.40 -4.29
CA TYR A 91 -2.93 -4.36 -4.95
C TYR A 91 -3.89 -3.65 -3.99
N VAL A 92 -4.31 -4.32 -2.92
CA VAL A 92 -5.14 -3.73 -1.86
C VAL A 92 -4.33 -2.69 -1.09
N GLU A 93 -3.11 -3.02 -0.69
CA GLU A 93 -2.24 -2.10 0.06
C GLU A 93 -1.93 -0.84 -0.77
N THR A 94 -1.49 -1.01 -2.02
CA THR A 94 -1.16 0.12 -2.89
C THR A 94 -2.36 1.01 -3.16
N TYR A 95 -3.53 0.42 -3.41
CA TYR A 95 -4.78 1.17 -3.60
C TYR A 95 -5.24 1.87 -2.33
N THR A 96 -5.12 1.21 -1.18
CA THR A 96 -5.45 1.80 0.12
C THR A 96 -4.60 3.02 0.41
N TYR A 97 -3.28 2.93 0.21
CA TYR A 97 -2.40 4.10 0.37
C TYR A 97 -2.71 5.23 -0.61
N TYR A 98 -3.01 4.89 -1.85
CA TYR A 98 -3.44 5.88 -2.84
C TYR A 98 -4.70 6.63 -2.39
N CYS A 99 -5.75 5.91 -2.01
CA CYS A 99 -7.01 6.51 -1.55
C CYS A 99 -6.82 7.33 -0.27
N ALA A 100 -6.09 6.80 0.71
CA ALA A 100 -5.84 7.49 1.98
C ALA A 100 -5.01 8.76 1.79
N THR A 101 -4.01 8.74 0.89
CA THR A 101 -3.22 9.92 0.57
C THR A 101 -4.09 11.00 -0.06
N ARG A 102 -4.96 10.64 -1.02
CA ARG A 102 -5.89 11.58 -1.66
C ARG A 102 -6.90 12.16 -0.65
N ALA A 103 -7.41 11.33 0.26
CA ALA A 103 -8.30 11.82 1.33
C ALA A 103 -7.60 12.85 2.24
N LEU A 104 -6.31 12.68 2.53
CA LEU A 104 -5.54 13.68 3.27
C LEU A 104 -5.32 14.96 2.45
N MET A 105 -5.16 14.87 1.13
CA MET A 105 -5.08 16.04 0.23
C MET A 105 -6.40 16.83 0.24
N GLU A 106 -7.54 16.13 0.13
CA GLU A 106 -8.87 16.76 0.22
C GLU A 106 -9.08 17.47 1.56
N GLN A 107 -8.66 16.86 2.66
CA GLN A 107 -8.71 17.50 3.99
C GLN A 107 -7.85 18.77 4.07
N GLN A 108 -6.83 18.89 3.23
CA GLN A 108 -6.02 20.12 3.11
C GLN A 108 -6.59 21.12 2.09
N GLY A 109 -7.76 20.84 1.53
CA GLY A 109 -8.46 21.71 0.59
C GLY A 109 -8.05 21.53 -0.87
N PHE A 110 -7.32 20.46 -1.21
CA PHE A 110 -7.01 20.17 -2.60
C PHE A 110 -8.25 19.66 -3.33
N VAL A 111 -8.54 20.23 -4.50
CA VAL A 111 -9.67 19.85 -5.34
C VAL A 111 -9.17 19.09 -6.55
N PHE A 112 -9.60 17.85 -6.71
CA PHE A 112 -9.28 17.04 -7.88
C PHE A 112 -10.18 17.45 -9.06
N HIS A 113 -9.56 17.74 -10.19
CA HIS A 113 -10.25 18.00 -11.47
C HIS A 113 -9.36 17.57 -12.64
N GLU A 114 -9.95 17.38 -13.80
CA GLU A 114 -9.27 16.92 -15.02
C GLU A 114 -9.46 17.91 -16.18
N ASP A 115 -10.24 18.98 -15.98
CA ASP A 115 -10.53 19.99 -17.00
C ASP A 115 -9.51 21.12 -16.88
N PHE A 116 -8.63 21.25 -17.87
CA PHE A 116 -7.62 22.31 -17.98
C PHE A 116 -7.84 23.10 -19.27
N LYS A 117 -7.70 24.41 -19.19
CA LYS A 117 -7.87 25.30 -20.34
C LYS A 117 -6.58 25.52 -21.11
N THR A 118 -5.45 25.37 -20.44
CA THR A 118 -4.11 25.52 -21.03
C THR A 118 -3.14 24.50 -20.46
N ASP A 119 -2.05 24.24 -21.19
CA ASP A 119 -0.97 23.35 -20.74
C ASP A 119 -0.27 23.89 -19.49
N GLU A 120 -0.19 25.23 -19.34
CA GLU A 120 0.41 25.87 -18.17
C GLU A 120 -0.46 25.65 -16.91
N GLU A 121 -1.79 25.69 -17.05
CA GLU A 121 -2.73 25.38 -15.95
C GLU A 121 -2.60 23.92 -15.54
N GLN A 122 -2.53 23.00 -16.48
CA GLN A 122 -2.31 21.58 -16.21
C GLN A 122 -0.98 21.35 -15.50
N GLN A 123 0.12 21.91 -15.98
CA GLN A 123 1.44 21.76 -15.36
C GLN A 123 1.46 22.29 -13.94
N ALA A 124 0.88 23.46 -13.69
CA ALA A 124 0.79 24.03 -12.35
C ALA A 124 -0.02 23.16 -11.38
N TYR A 125 -1.09 22.54 -11.88
CA TYR A 125 -1.88 21.57 -11.12
C TYR A 125 -1.06 20.32 -10.81
N GLU A 126 -0.37 19.73 -11.79
CA GLU A 126 0.45 18.53 -11.63
C GLU A 126 1.61 18.76 -10.63
N ASP A 127 2.26 19.93 -10.67
CA ASP A 127 3.31 20.30 -9.74
C ASP A 127 2.76 20.41 -8.31
N THR A 128 1.60 21.04 -8.14
CA THR A 128 0.92 21.17 -6.84
C THR A 128 0.47 19.81 -6.34
N TYR A 129 -0.13 18.99 -7.21
CA TYR A 129 -0.55 17.62 -6.90
C TYR A 129 0.64 16.79 -6.40
N SER A 130 1.75 16.77 -7.14
CA SER A 130 2.92 15.97 -6.83
C SER A 130 3.56 16.36 -5.48
N ALA A 131 3.68 17.66 -5.22
CA ALA A 131 4.22 18.17 -3.96
C ALA A 131 3.33 17.79 -2.77
N LEU A 132 2.03 18.03 -2.88
CA LEU A 132 1.07 17.76 -1.82
C LEU A 132 0.87 16.25 -1.60
N TYR A 133 0.85 15.47 -2.68
CA TYR A 133 0.77 14.00 -2.60
C TYR A 133 1.94 13.44 -1.80
N SER A 134 3.17 13.88 -2.11
CA SER A 134 4.37 13.43 -1.40
C SER A 134 4.34 13.81 0.08
N GLU A 135 3.86 15.01 0.41
CA GLU A 135 3.70 15.47 1.80
C GLU A 135 2.66 14.63 2.56
N CYS A 136 1.49 14.42 1.96
CA CYS A 136 0.41 13.62 2.54
C CYS A 136 0.80 12.15 2.71
N GLN A 137 1.50 11.58 1.73
CA GLN A 137 2.03 10.22 1.83
C GLN A 137 3.02 10.09 2.99
N LYS A 138 3.92 11.06 3.16
CA LYS A 138 4.84 11.09 4.32
C LYS A 138 4.06 11.20 5.64
N LYS A 139 3.04 12.05 5.71
CA LYS A 139 2.16 12.17 6.89
C LYS A 139 1.47 10.84 7.17
N LEU A 140 0.98 10.15 6.15
CA LEU A 140 0.32 8.85 6.29
C LEU A 140 1.24 7.83 6.95
N TYR A 141 2.50 7.73 6.52
CA TYR A 141 3.47 6.79 7.08
C TYR A 141 3.95 7.15 8.50
N THR A 142 3.94 8.43 8.86
CA THR A 142 4.49 8.90 10.14
C THR A 142 3.45 9.26 11.18
N GLY A 143 2.19 9.43 10.76
CA GLY A 143 1.11 10.01 11.59
C GLY A 143 0.35 9.00 12.46
N GLY A 144 0.65 7.71 12.36
CA GLY A 144 -0.03 6.67 13.15
C GLY A 144 -1.50 6.48 12.80
N TYR A 145 -1.89 6.74 11.57
CA TYR A 145 -3.26 6.59 11.09
C TYR A 145 -3.74 5.14 11.15
N ARG A 146 -5.03 4.98 11.42
CA ARG A 146 -5.76 3.73 11.23
C ARG A 146 -6.66 3.90 10.02
N ILE A 147 -6.48 3.06 9.01
CA ILE A 147 -7.24 3.12 7.77
C ILE A 147 -8.23 1.97 7.76
N TYR A 148 -9.51 2.30 7.65
CA TYR A 148 -10.60 1.35 7.50
C TYR A 148 -11.04 1.36 6.05
N THR A 149 -11.03 0.20 5.41
CA THR A 149 -11.36 0.05 3.99
C THR A 149 -12.68 -0.66 3.80
N SER A 150 -13.27 -0.52 2.63
CA SER A 150 -14.44 -1.27 2.17
C SER A 150 -14.09 -2.62 1.53
N ILE A 151 -12.81 -2.93 1.42
CA ILE A 151 -12.32 -4.15 0.78
C ILE A 151 -12.77 -5.39 1.57
N ASP A 152 -13.31 -6.36 0.86
CA ASP A 152 -13.63 -7.68 1.35
C ASP A 152 -12.53 -8.65 0.91
N LEU A 153 -11.74 -9.13 1.87
CA LEU A 153 -10.57 -9.95 1.56
C LEU A 153 -10.93 -11.29 0.90
N SER A 154 -12.09 -11.86 1.23
CA SER A 154 -12.54 -13.11 0.60
C SER A 154 -12.86 -12.87 -0.87
N LEU A 155 -13.60 -11.80 -1.17
CA LEU A 155 -13.91 -11.41 -2.54
C LEU A 155 -12.66 -10.99 -3.32
N GLN A 156 -11.69 -10.36 -2.63
CA GLN A 156 -10.39 -10.01 -3.21
C GLN A 156 -9.63 -11.25 -3.70
N ASP A 157 -9.56 -12.28 -2.84
CA ASP A 157 -8.89 -13.53 -3.16
C ASP A 157 -9.58 -14.26 -4.32
N GLU A 158 -10.92 -14.32 -4.32
CA GLU A 158 -11.71 -14.92 -5.40
C GLU A 158 -11.50 -14.18 -6.74
N LEU A 159 -11.49 -12.85 -6.71
CA LEU A 159 -11.28 -12.04 -7.91
C LEU A 159 -9.86 -12.21 -8.45
N GLN A 160 -8.84 -12.22 -7.59
CA GLN A 160 -7.45 -12.45 -7.99
C GLN A 160 -7.27 -13.85 -8.59
N GLN A 161 -7.86 -14.87 -7.96
CA GLN A 161 -7.81 -16.23 -8.45
C GLN A 161 -8.49 -16.36 -9.82
N SER A 162 -9.64 -15.74 -10.01
CA SER A 162 -10.36 -15.73 -11.29
C SER A 162 -9.52 -15.12 -12.43
N VAL A 163 -8.81 -14.02 -12.16
CA VAL A 163 -7.87 -13.41 -13.12
C VAL A 163 -6.73 -14.35 -13.45
N ASN A 164 -6.14 -14.98 -12.45
CA ASN A 164 -5.02 -15.90 -12.62
C ASN A 164 -5.42 -17.13 -13.43
N ASP A 165 -6.56 -17.74 -13.11
CA ASP A 165 -7.06 -18.95 -13.77
C ASP A 165 -7.42 -18.66 -15.23
N THR A 166 -8.08 -17.54 -15.49
CA THR A 166 -8.46 -17.13 -16.86
C THR A 166 -7.22 -16.95 -17.75
N LEU A 167 -6.12 -16.47 -17.19
CA LEU A 167 -4.89 -16.22 -17.94
C LEU A 167 -3.85 -17.35 -17.83
N SER A 168 -4.16 -18.45 -17.15
CA SER A 168 -3.21 -19.52 -16.84
C SER A 168 -2.57 -20.13 -18.08
N GLY A 169 -3.28 -20.18 -19.22
CA GLY A 169 -2.77 -20.67 -20.51
C GLY A 169 -1.69 -19.78 -21.16
N TYR A 170 -1.49 -18.55 -20.67
CA TYR A 170 -0.51 -17.60 -21.21
C TYR A 170 0.69 -17.52 -20.24
N THR A 171 1.79 -18.16 -20.58
CA THR A 171 2.95 -18.34 -19.69
C THR A 171 4.14 -17.43 -20.01
N GLY A 172 4.04 -16.60 -21.06
CA GLY A 172 5.10 -15.65 -21.45
C GLY A 172 5.40 -14.66 -20.34
N VAL A 173 6.70 -14.51 -20.02
CA VAL A 173 7.23 -13.55 -19.06
C VAL A 173 8.34 -12.72 -19.73
N ASN A 174 8.48 -11.47 -19.29
CA ASN A 174 9.59 -10.62 -19.71
C ASN A 174 10.90 -10.98 -18.97
N ASP A 175 11.98 -10.25 -19.27
CA ASP A 175 13.31 -10.47 -18.66
C ASP A 175 13.33 -10.29 -17.13
N GLU A 176 12.33 -9.58 -16.57
CA GLU A 176 12.17 -9.33 -15.13
C GLU A 176 11.30 -10.41 -14.45
N GLY A 177 10.77 -11.39 -15.20
CA GLY A 177 9.89 -12.43 -14.69
C GLY A 177 8.42 -11.99 -14.53
N VAL A 178 8.05 -10.85 -15.09
CA VAL A 178 6.67 -10.32 -15.07
C VAL A 178 5.91 -10.90 -16.26
N TYR A 179 4.70 -11.40 -16.04
CA TYR A 179 3.84 -11.89 -17.13
C TYR A 179 3.59 -10.78 -18.17
N GLU A 180 3.80 -11.12 -19.45
CA GLU A 180 3.54 -10.19 -20.57
C GLU A 180 2.05 -9.89 -20.73
N LEU A 181 1.21 -10.91 -20.63
CA LEU A 181 -0.24 -10.75 -20.67
C LEU A 181 -0.78 -10.47 -19.28
N GLN A 182 -1.41 -9.32 -19.13
CA GLN A 182 -1.97 -8.82 -17.88
C GLN A 182 -3.47 -8.54 -18.03
N ALA A 183 -4.20 -8.61 -16.93
CA ALA A 183 -5.58 -8.11 -16.84
C ALA A 183 -5.77 -7.41 -15.50
N SER A 184 -6.76 -6.55 -15.42
CA SER A 184 -7.21 -5.90 -14.19
C SER A 184 -8.71 -6.03 -14.04
N ALA A 185 -9.18 -6.02 -12.80
CA ALA A 185 -10.59 -6.11 -12.47
C ALA A 185 -10.90 -5.30 -11.21
N VAL A 186 -12.10 -4.75 -11.13
CA VAL A 186 -12.62 -4.04 -9.97
C VAL A 186 -14.02 -4.53 -9.68
N CYS A 187 -14.30 -4.85 -8.43
CA CYS A 187 -15.64 -5.14 -7.95
C CYS A 187 -16.14 -3.96 -7.12
N ILE A 188 -17.27 -3.38 -7.53
CA ILE A 188 -17.86 -2.20 -6.91
C ILE A 188 -19.25 -2.57 -6.39
N ASP A 189 -19.56 -2.15 -5.18
CA ASP A 189 -20.89 -2.25 -4.59
C ASP A 189 -21.80 -1.21 -5.25
N ASN A 190 -22.86 -1.65 -5.91
CA ASN A 190 -23.76 -0.78 -6.65
C ASN A 190 -24.63 0.12 -5.76
N ASP A 191 -24.81 -0.24 -4.48
CA ASP A 191 -25.65 0.52 -3.56
C ASP A 191 -24.95 1.79 -3.03
N ASN A 192 -23.62 1.74 -2.91
CA ASN A 192 -22.86 2.82 -2.28
C ASN A 192 -21.61 3.27 -3.08
N GLY A 193 -21.27 2.57 -4.16
CA GLY A 193 -20.10 2.88 -5.00
C GLY A 193 -18.75 2.45 -4.39
N TYR A 194 -18.74 1.71 -3.29
CA TYR A 194 -17.51 1.30 -2.64
C TYR A 194 -16.80 0.16 -3.38
N VAL A 195 -15.49 0.28 -3.51
CA VAL A 195 -14.66 -0.80 -4.05
C VAL A 195 -14.57 -1.92 -3.03
N ARG A 196 -15.05 -3.11 -3.42
CA ARG A 196 -15.04 -4.31 -2.58
C ARG A 196 -13.84 -5.22 -2.85
N ALA A 197 -13.34 -5.21 -4.09
CA ALA A 197 -12.12 -5.90 -4.48
C ALA A 197 -11.46 -5.18 -5.65
N ILE A 198 -10.14 -5.24 -5.75
CA ILE A 198 -9.36 -4.59 -6.80
C ILE A 198 -8.13 -5.42 -7.16
N VAL A 199 -8.05 -5.83 -8.43
CA VAL A 199 -6.94 -6.60 -9.00
C VAL A 199 -6.27 -5.77 -10.08
N GLY A 200 -5.03 -5.41 -9.87
CA GLY A 200 -4.24 -4.58 -10.79
C GLY A 200 -3.43 -5.36 -11.82
N GLY A 201 -3.39 -6.67 -11.73
CA GLY A 201 -2.63 -7.55 -12.62
C GLY A 201 -2.66 -9.01 -12.17
N ARG A 202 -1.94 -9.87 -12.90
CA ARG A 202 -1.75 -11.26 -12.49
C ARG A 202 -0.88 -11.33 -11.25
N SER A 203 -1.19 -12.27 -10.36
CA SER A 203 -0.32 -12.60 -9.23
C SER A 203 0.96 -13.27 -9.74
N GLN A 204 2.11 -12.80 -9.26
CA GLN A 204 3.43 -13.27 -9.67
C GLN A 204 4.44 -13.04 -8.55
N GLU A 205 5.47 -13.87 -8.49
CA GLU A 205 6.59 -13.69 -7.58
C GLU A 205 7.55 -12.61 -8.11
N PHE A 206 7.24 -11.36 -7.82
CA PHE A 206 8.07 -10.21 -8.20
C PHE A 206 8.42 -9.37 -6.96
N PRO A 207 9.71 -9.02 -6.74
CA PRO A 207 10.16 -8.33 -5.53
C PRO A 207 9.91 -6.82 -5.58
N GLY A 208 8.69 -6.38 -5.71
CA GLY A 208 8.36 -4.94 -5.74
C GLY A 208 6.90 -4.68 -5.96
N TYR A 209 6.50 -3.40 -5.81
CA TYR A 209 5.17 -2.97 -6.19
C TYR A 209 5.06 -2.98 -7.72
N THR A 210 4.09 -3.71 -8.23
CA THR A 210 3.76 -3.71 -9.65
C THR A 210 2.68 -2.68 -9.96
N LEU A 211 2.61 -2.28 -11.22
CA LEU A 211 1.59 -1.35 -11.70
C LEU A 211 0.19 -1.90 -11.42
N ASN A 212 -0.61 -1.16 -10.65
CA ASN A 212 -2.02 -1.45 -10.47
C ASN A 212 -2.83 -0.87 -11.65
N ARG A 213 -3.07 -1.72 -12.65
CA ARG A 213 -3.72 -1.30 -13.90
C ARG A 213 -5.17 -0.91 -13.74
N ALA A 214 -5.77 -1.24 -12.60
CA ALA A 214 -7.17 -0.93 -12.35
C ALA A 214 -7.41 0.58 -12.15
N TYR A 215 -6.39 1.35 -11.72
CA TYR A 215 -6.51 2.80 -11.54
C TYR A 215 -5.31 3.62 -12.07
N GLN A 216 -4.22 2.96 -12.48
CA GLN A 216 -3.02 3.65 -12.97
C GLN A 216 -2.82 3.52 -14.48
N SER A 217 -3.61 2.68 -15.16
CA SER A 217 -3.54 2.49 -16.61
C SER A 217 -4.71 3.15 -17.30
N PHE A 218 -4.40 4.10 -18.16
CA PHE A 218 -5.39 4.75 -19.03
C PHE A 218 -5.35 4.13 -20.43
N ARG A 219 -6.49 3.66 -20.90
CA ARG A 219 -6.64 3.04 -22.21
C ARG A 219 -7.92 3.50 -22.87
N GLN A 220 -7.94 3.48 -24.20
CA GLN A 220 -9.16 3.74 -24.96
C GLN A 220 -10.20 2.66 -24.62
N PRO A 221 -11.42 3.06 -24.20
CA PRO A 221 -12.47 2.11 -23.79
C PRO A 221 -13.05 1.31 -24.95
N GLY A 222 -12.91 1.79 -26.18
CA GLY A 222 -13.56 1.19 -27.34
C GLY A 222 -15.09 1.06 -27.13
N SER A 223 -15.67 -0.05 -27.54
CA SER A 223 -17.12 -0.29 -27.37
C SER A 223 -17.60 -0.39 -25.92
N ALA A 224 -16.71 -0.52 -24.95
CA ALA A 224 -17.10 -0.52 -23.54
C ALA A 224 -17.63 0.83 -23.05
N ILE A 225 -17.42 1.91 -23.81
CA ILE A 225 -17.99 3.24 -23.52
C ILE A 225 -19.49 3.35 -23.84
N LYS A 226 -20.04 2.45 -24.67
CA LYS A 226 -21.42 2.53 -25.15
C LYS A 226 -22.50 2.62 -24.07
N PRO A 227 -22.38 1.94 -22.91
CA PRO A 227 -23.33 2.15 -21.81
C PRO A 227 -23.49 3.62 -21.41
N LEU A 228 -22.40 4.38 -21.40
CA LEU A 228 -22.40 5.79 -21.01
C LEU A 228 -22.79 6.72 -22.15
N THR A 229 -22.29 6.49 -23.37
CA THR A 229 -22.42 7.44 -24.48
C THR A 229 -23.61 7.15 -25.42
N VAL A 230 -24.14 5.94 -25.38
CA VAL A 230 -25.25 5.50 -26.27
C VAL A 230 -26.49 5.09 -25.46
N TYR A 231 -26.35 4.12 -24.55
CA TYR A 231 -27.51 3.54 -23.87
C TYR A 231 -28.11 4.49 -22.85
N THR A 232 -27.30 5.13 -22.01
CA THR A 232 -27.82 6.09 -21.02
C THR A 232 -28.55 7.25 -21.66
N PRO A 233 -28.01 7.98 -22.67
CA PRO A 233 -28.78 9.03 -23.38
C PRO A 233 -30.01 8.52 -24.08
N SER A 234 -30.01 7.28 -24.60
CA SER A 234 -31.20 6.69 -25.24
C SER A 234 -32.31 6.45 -24.22
N PHE A 235 -31.97 5.94 -23.03
CA PHE A 235 -32.94 5.72 -21.94
C PHE A 235 -33.52 7.03 -21.43
N GLU A 236 -32.74 8.12 -21.37
CA GLU A 236 -33.24 9.46 -21.05
C GLU A 236 -34.24 9.98 -22.06
N GLN A 237 -34.21 9.45 -23.31
CA GLN A 237 -35.18 9.75 -24.38
C GLN A 237 -36.31 8.71 -24.48
N ASN A 238 -36.55 7.96 -23.41
CA ASN A 238 -37.61 6.93 -23.31
C ASN A 238 -37.41 5.68 -24.19
N TYR A 239 -36.21 5.45 -24.72
CA TYR A 239 -35.89 4.13 -25.28
C TYR A 239 -35.78 3.09 -24.14
N THR A 240 -36.05 1.84 -24.49
CA THR A 240 -35.91 0.71 -23.58
C THR A 240 -35.01 -0.34 -24.21
N PRO A 241 -34.53 -1.33 -23.46
CA PRO A 241 -33.74 -2.43 -24.04
C PRO A 241 -34.48 -3.19 -25.17
N ASP A 242 -35.81 -3.16 -25.16
CA ASP A 242 -36.64 -3.85 -26.14
C ASP A 242 -37.02 -2.93 -27.33
N THR A 243 -36.56 -1.69 -27.33
CA THR A 243 -36.87 -0.75 -28.44
C THR A 243 -36.21 -1.23 -29.74
N ILE A 244 -37.03 -1.43 -30.77
CA ILE A 244 -36.52 -1.83 -32.09
C ILE A 244 -36.00 -0.58 -32.80
N VAL A 245 -34.73 -0.64 -33.20
CA VAL A 245 -34.07 0.36 -34.03
C VAL A 245 -33.88 -0.23 -35.42
N VAL A 246 -34.37 0.47 -36.45
CA VAL A 246 -34.21 0.04 -37.84
C VAL A 246 -32.84 0.49 -38.33
N ASP A 247 -32.01 -0.47 -38.76
CA ASP A 247 -30.73 -0.23 -39.40
C ASP A 247 -30.91 -0.24 -40.92
N GLU A 248 -31.12 0.93 -41.49
CA GLU A 248 -31.27 1.11 -42.92
C GLU A 248 -30.41 2.26 -43.44
N PRO A 249 -30.03 2.26 -44.74
CA PRO A 249 -29.25 3.36 -45.32
C PRO A 249 -30.03 4.68 -45.23
N ILE A 250 -29.33 5.72 -44.78
CA ILE A 250 -29.83 7.10 -44.69
C ILE A 250 -29.70 7.78 -46.06
#